data_ecdc9f3e0ae19ace5b983235065e46b9
#
_entry.id   ecdc9f3e0ae19ace5b983235065e46b9
#
_cell.length_a   1.000
_cell.length_b   1.000
_cell.length_c   1.000
_cell.angle_alpha   90.00
_cell.angle_beta   90.00
_cell.angle_gamma   90.00
#
_symmetry.space_group_name_H-M   'P 1'
#
loop_
_entity.id
_entity.type
_entity.pdbx_description
1 polymer ?
#
loop_
_entity_poly.entity_id
_entity_poly.type
_entity_poly.pdbx_seq_one_letter_code
_entity_poly.pdbx_strand_id
1 'polypeptide(L)'
;MRQGFDNAKYIELQAAHIKERISQFGGKLYLEFGGKLFDDYHASRVLPGFEPDSKFRMLKSIADDVEVIIAIKASHIEKNKARGDLGITYDEDVLRLVDLFRGNGFAVAAVVITQYAGQPAADVFRNRLNALGIPAKLHYPIEGYPHDVDLIVSDDGYGKNEFVETTRPLVVVTAPGPGSGKLATCLSQLYHEHKHGTAAGYAKFETFPVWNLPLTHPVNIAYEAATADLDDANIIDSFHLEAYNKTTVNYNRDVEAFPVVRALMEKILGKSPYQSPTDMGVNMVGFAITDDDACRDASKMEIVRRYFTAVENVRRTGVGDEQVDRLKIIMKKAGIDKNYSPARSAALTREQLTGGPVGAMVMPDGSVVTGKTSTRLGAASSLIMNALKHVSGVDLELEVISDEAIEPISKLKTHFLGSKNPRLHTDETLMALSITSATSETAARVLSGLEQLRGCDAFFSVIISPTDETVLRKLGINVCCEPKFERRGFFHR
;
A
#
# COMPACT_ATOMS: atom_id res chain seq x y z
N MET A 1 -3.34 20.35 4.39
CA MET A 1 -4.52 19.46 4.15
C MET A 1 -5.33 19.34 5.44
N ARG A 2 -6.66 19.30 5.36
CA ARG A 2 -7.56 19.07 6.49
C ARG A 2 -7.35 17.66 7.03
N GLN A 3 -7.08 17.51 8.31
CA GLN A 3 -6.88 16.21 8.97
C GLN A 3 -8.24 15.57 9.26
N GLY A 4 -8.41 14.30 8.87
CA GLY A 4 -9.68 13.58 9.01
C GLY A 4 -9.58 12.31 9.87
N PHE A 5 -8.37 11.97 10.34
CA PHE A 5 -8.10 10.73 11.05
C PHE A 5 -7.15 10.96 12.24
N ASP A 6 -7.48 10.38 13.37
CA ASP A 6 -6.65 10.38 14.56
C ASP A 6 -5.82 9.09 14.63
N ASN A 7 -4.56 9.20 14.19
CA ASN A 7 -3.64 8.09 14.12
C ASN A 7 -3.25 7.53 15.50
N ALA A 8 -3.12 8.39 16.50
CA ALA A 8 -2.76 7.96 17.85
C ALA A 8 -3.90 7.15 18.48
N LYS A 9 -5.13 7.64 18.37
CA LYS A 9 -6.34 6.93 18.79
C LYS A 9 -6.51 5.59 18.09
N TYR A 10 -6.23 5.52 16.77
CA TYR A 10 -6.28 4.27 16.03
C TYR A 10 -5.30 3.24 16.57
N ILE A 11 -4.04 3.62 16.80
CA ILE A 11 -3.01 2.74 17.35
C ILE A 11 -3.43 2.19 18.71
N GLU A 12 -3.94 3.05 19.60
CA GLU A 12 -4.40 2.66 20.93
C GLU A 12 -5.57 1.68 20.87
N LEU A 13 -6.64 2.02 20.13
CA LEU A 13 -7.82 1.18 20.00
C LEU A 13 -7.51 -0.18 19.37
N GLN A 14 -6.69 -0.19 18.32
CA GLN A 14 -6.31 -1.41 17.62
C GLN A 14 -5.49 -2.34 18.52
N ALA A 15 -4.51 -1.80 19.27
CA ALA A 15 -3.71 -2.57 20.22
C ALA A 15 -4.55 -3.11 21.37
N ALA A 16 -5.48 -2.31 21.93
CA ALA A 16 -6.38 -2.72 22.98
C ALA A 16 -7.29 -3.88 22.52
N HIS A 17 -7.84 -3.79 21.33
CA HIS A 17 -8.72 -4.83 20.79
C HIS A 17 -7.97 -6.13 20.47
N ILE A 18 -6.70 -6.07 20.06
CA ILE A 18 -5.85 -7.25 19.90
C ILE A 18 -5.62 -7.93 21.28
N LYS A 19 -5.32 -7.15 22.34
CA LYS A 19 -5.13 -7.67 23.69
C LYS A 19 -6.39 -8.32 24.23
N GLU A 20 -7.55 -7.74 23.98
CA GLU A 20 -8.85 -8.33 24.30
C GLU A 20 -9.03 -9.69 23.62
N ARG A 21 -8.70 -9.81 22.33
CA ARG A 21 -8.75 -11.08 21.58
C ARG A 21 -7.79 -12.12 22.15
N ILE A 22 -6.57 -11.76 22.53
CA ILE A 22 -5.62 -12.68 23.18
C ILE A 22 -6.25 -13.24 24.47
N SER A 23 -6.84 -12.39 25.29
CA SER A 23 -7.49 -12.80 26.55
C SER A 23 -8.69 -13.72 26.30
N GLN A 24 -9.50 -13.43 25.27
CA GLN A 24 -10.66 -14.23 24.87
C GLN A 24 -10.29 -15.67 24.51
N PHE A 25 -9.10 -15.90 23.97
CA PHE A 25 -8.62 -17.22 23.55
C PHE A 25 -7.66 -17.89 24.55
N GLY A 26 -7.69 -17.49 25.79
CA GLY A 26 -6.89 -18.15 26.83
C GLY A 26 -5.42 -17.79 26.85
N GLY A 27 -5.04 -16.68 26.21
CA GLY A 27 -3.70 -16.10 26.29
C GLY A 27 -2.84 -16.23 25.03
N LYS A 28 -3.33 -16.84 23.94
CA LYS A 28 -2.58 -16.94 22.67
C LYS A 28 -3.45 -16.65 21.45
N LEU A 29 -2.92 -15.86 20.53
CA LEU A 29 -3.62 -15.45 19.30
C LEU A 29 -2.71 -15.53 18.09
N TYR A 30 -3.14 -16.25 17.05
CA TYR A 30 -2.60 -16.19 15.70
C TYR A 30 -3.32 -15.11 14.92
N LEU A 31 -2.62 -14.02 14.60
CA LEU A 31 -3.16 -12.86 13.90
C LEU A 31 -2.70 -12.87 12.45
N GLU A 32 -3.63 -13.20 11.53
CA GLU A 32 -3.38 -13.06 10.11
C GLU A 32 -3.28 -11.58 9.76
N PHE A 33 -2.11 -11.15 9.28
CA PHE A 33 -1.89 -9.75 8.95
C PHE A 33 -2.13 -9.51 7.46
N GLY A 34 -3.25 -8.87 7.16
CA GLY A 34 -3.62 -8.45 5.80
C GLY A 34 -2.97 -7.13 5.40
N GLY A 35 -2.70 -6.99 4.09
CA GLY A 35 -2.17 -5.74 3.53
C GLY A 35 -0.71 -5.45 3.86
N LYS A 36 -0.29 -4.22 3.55
CA LYS A 36 1.09 -3.74 3.76
C LYS A 36 1.29 -3.29 5.20
N LEU A 37 2.33 -3.81 5.85
CA LEU A 37 2.64 -3.51 7.24
C LEU A 37 3.44 -2.20 7.38
N PHE A 38 4.38 -1.94 6.48
CA PHE A 38 5.33 -0.83 6.58
C PHE A 38 5.00 0.38 5.71
N ASP A 39 4.28 0.19 4.62
CA ASP A 39 4.10 1.21 3.57
C ASP A 39 2.63 1.27 3.11
N ASP A 40 1.69 1.49 4.05
CA ASP A 40 0.27 1.57 3.71
C ASP A 40 -0.11 2.96 3.16
N TYR A 41 0.43 3.25 1.98
CA TYR A 41 0.12 4.50 1.30
C TYR A 41 -1.33 4.61 0.84
N HIS A 42 -2.07 3.50 0.69
CA HIS A 42 -3.50 3.60 0.37
C HIS A 42 -4.26 4.19 1.56
N ALA A 43 -4.05 3.65 2.76
CA ALA A 43 -4.69 4.16 3.97
C ALA A 43 -4.36 5.64 4.19
N SER A 44 -3.10 6.05 4.06
CA SER A 44 -2.71 7.44 4.24
C SER A 44 -3.33 8.42 3.22
N ARG A 45 -3.67 7.93 2.02
CA ARG A 45 -4.33 8.74 1.00
C ARG A 45 -5.84 8.88 1.18
N VAL A 46 -6.51 7.89 1.76
CA VAL A 46 -7.97 7.92 1.96
C VAL A 46 -8.38 8.38 3.36
N LEU A 47 -7.45 8.34 4.31
CA LEU A 47 -7.64 8.75 5.70
C LEU A 47 -6.58 9.81 6.05
N PRO A 48 -6.81 11.12 5.76
CA PRO A 48 -5.86 12.18 6.04
C PRO A 48 -5.50 12.25 7.52
N GLY A 49 -4.25 11.97 7.86
CA GLY A 49 -3.75 11.81 9.23
C GLY A 49 -3.30 10.39 9.57
N PHE A 50 -3.67 9.37 8.76
CA PHE A 50 -3.11 8.03 8.88
C PHE A 50 -1.67 8.02 8.38
N GLU A 51 -0.74 7.58 9.21
CA GLU A 51 0.67 7.46 8.84
C GLU A 51 0.94 6.09 8.18
N PRO A 52 1.75 6.01 7.11
CA PRO A 52 1.98 4.76 6.38
C PRO A 52 2.53 3.61 7.22
N ASP A 53 3.23 3.91 8.31
CA ASP A 53 3.83 2.97 9.26
C ASP A 53 2.98 2.69 10.51
N SER A 54 1.74 3.20 10.56
CA SER A 54 0.85 3.09 11.74
C SER A 54 0.65 1.67 12.23
N LYS A 55 0.51 0.72 11.31
CA LYS A 55 0.36 -0.70 11.65
C LYS A 55 1.61 -1.26 12.34
N PHE A 56 2.77 -0.86 11.85
CA PHE A 56 4.04 -1.25 12.44
C PHE A 56 4.24 -0.61 13.82
N ARG A 57 3.94 0.69 13.96
CA ARG A 57 3.99 1.39 15.25
C ARG A 57 3.02 0.79 16.27
N MET A 58 1.84 0.37 15.83
CA MET A 58 0.90 -0.35 16.68
C MET A 58 1.51 -1.67 17.19
N LEU A 59 2.08 -2.50 16.32
CA LEU A 59 2.78 -3.72 16.75
C LEU A 59 3.96 -3.41 17.67
N LYS A 60 4.70 -2.34 17.41
CA LYS A 60 5.83 -1.92 18.25
C LYS A 60 5.39 -1.52 19.66
N SER A 61 4.20 -0.96 19.82
CA SER A 61 3.65 -0.62 21.15
C SER A 61 3.35 -1.84 22.04
N ILE A 62 3.31 -3.04 21.44
CA ILE A 62 3.08 -4.33 22.11
C ILE A 62 4.18 -5.36 21.76
N ALA A 63 5.39 -4.90 21.42
CA ALA A 63 6.44 -5.75 20.83
C ALA A 63 6.89 -6.91 21.72
N ASP A 64 6.86 -6.74 23.05
CA ASP A 64 7.26 -7.78 24.01
C ASP A 64 6.34 -9.01 23.95
N ASP A 65 5.10 -8.81 23.52
CA ASP A 65 4.08 -9.84 23.37
C ASP A 65 4.07 -10.49 21.98
N VAL A 66 4.88 -10.00 21.02
CA VAL A 66 4.78 -10.35 19.59
C VAL A 66 5.93 -11.21 19.11
N GLU A 67 5.61 -12.28 18.40
CA GLU A 67 6.54 -12.96 17.49
C GLU A 67 5.92 -13.13 16.10
N VAL A 68 6.76 -13.32 15.09
CA VAL A 68 6.35 -13.21 13.68
C VAL A 68 6.65 -14.52 12.94
N ILE A 69 5.66 -14.97 12.17
CA ILE A 69 5.79 -15.99 11.14
C ILE A 69 5.61 -15.33 9.78
N ILE A 70 6.51 -15.61 8.84
CA ILE A 70 6.42 -15.09 7.47
C ILE A 70 6.08 -16.23 6.51
N ALA A 71 4.91 -16.15 5.86
CA ALA A 71 4.47 -17.19 4.92
C ALA A 71 4.82 -16.81 3.47
N ILE A 72 5.34 -17.78 2.71
CA ILE A 72 5.62 -17.63 1.28
C ILE A 72 5.21 -18.91 0.55
N LYS A 73 4.53 -18.78 -0.61
CA LYS A 73 4.13 -19.92 -1.42
C LYS A 73 5.29 -20.46 -2.26
N ALA A 74 5.54 -21.77 -2.25
CA ALA A 74 6.60 -22.42 -3.01
C ALA A 74 6.56 -22.07 -4.51
N SER A 75 5.37 -22.02 -5.12
CA SER A 75 5.23 -21.64 -6.55
C SER A 75 5.50 -20.15 -6.81
N HIS A 76 5.46 -19.28 -5.81
CA HIS A 76 5.88 -17.86 -5.98
C HIS A 76 7.40 -17.75 -6.06
N ILE A 77 8.12 -18.57 -5.29
CA ILE A 77 9.60 -18.70 -5.36
C ILE A 77 9.98 -19.24 -6.73
N GLU A 78 9.38 -20.36 -7.14
CA GLU A 78 9.66 -21.00 -8.41
C GLU A 78 9.47 -20.08 -9.63
N LYS A 79 8.45 -19.22 -9.59
CA LYS A 79 8.12 -18.28 -10.68
C LYS A 79 8.82 -16.93 -10.55
N ASN A 80 9.71 -16.74 -9.58
CA ASN A 80 10.33 -15.44 -9.27
C ASN A 80 9.30 -14.31 -9.20
N LYS A 81 8.16 -14.56 -8.52
CA LYS A 81 7.09 -13.58 -8.42
C LYS A 81 7.60 -12.32 -7.73
N ALA A 82 7.49 -11.17 -8.41
CA ALA A 82 7.98 -9.90 -7.91
C ALA A 82 6.85 -9.03 -7.30
N ARG A 83 7.23 -8.18 -6.37
CA ARG A 83 6.42 -7.08 -5.87
C ARG A 83 6.50 -5.91 -6.85
N GLY A 84 5.35 -5.51 -7.40
CA GLY A 84 5.30 -4.44 -8.39
C GLY A 84 5.67 -3.04 -7.84
N ASP A 85 5.58 -2.83 -6.52
CA ASP A 85 5.92 -1.56 -5.87
C ASP A 85 7.41 -1.44 -5.51
N LEU A 86 8.10 -2.55 -5.25
CA LEU A 86 9.51 -2.57 -4.85
C LEU A 86 10.43 -3.10 -5.95
N GLY A 87 9.91 -3.82 -6.94
CA GLY A 87 10.70 -4.42 -8.02
C GLY A 87 11.59 -5.58 -7.58
N ILE A 88 11.39 -6.15 -6.38
CA ILE A 88 12.12 -7.30 -5.84
C ILE A 88 11.24 -8.54 -5.85
N THR A 89 11.85 -9.73 -5.86
CA THR A 89 11.13 -10.99 -5.80
C THR A 89 10.55 -11.24 -4.39
N TYR A 90 9.56 -12.14 -4.28
CA TYR A 90 8.92 -12.43 -2.99
C TYR A 90 9.87 -13.08 -1.99
N ASP A 91 10.80 -13.91 -2.42
CA ASP A 91 11.83 -14.51 -1.58
C ASP A 91 12.84 -13.46 -1.07
N GLU A 92 13.24 -12.51 -1.90
CA GLU A 92 14.05 -11.36 -1.46
C GLU A 92 13.27 -10.45 -0.48
N ASP A 93 11.97 -10.24 -0.72
CA ASP A 93 11.14 -9.48 0.20
C ASP A 93 10.95 -10.20 1.55
N VAL A 94 10.91 -11.54 1.59
CA VAL A 94 10.93 -12.31 2.85
C VAL A 94 12.20 -11.98 3.65
N LEU A 95 13.38 -11.98 3.01
CA LEU A 95 14.63 -11.64 3.71
C LEU A 95 14.63 -10.20 4.22
N ARG A 96 14.15 -9.25 3.40
CA ARG A 96 13.96 -7.85 3.81
C ARG A 96 13.01 -7.73 5.00
N LEU A 97 11.89 -8.46 5.00
CA LEU A 97 10.95 -8.47 6.13
C LEU A 97 11.58 -9.04 7.40
N VAL A 98 12.36 -10.13 7.31
CA VAL A 98 13.11 -10.67 8.46
C VAL A 98 14.04 -9.62 9.06
N ASP A 99 14.81 -8.93 8.21
CA ASP A 99 15.75 -7.90 8.66
C ASP A 99 15.02 -6.72 9.30
N LEU A 100 13.90 -6.28 8.71
CA LEU A 100 13.07 -5.20 9.25
C LEU A 100 12.48 -5.57 10.62
N PHE A 101 11.94 -6.78 10.78
CA PHE A 101 11.40 -7.21 12.06
C PHE A 101 12.50 -7.34 13.12
N ARG A 102 13.58 -8.04 12.82
CA ARG A 102 14.72 -8.23 13.75
C ARG A 102 15.37 -6.90 14.12
N GLY A 103 15.61 -6.02 13.14
CA GLY A 103 16.21 -4.70 13.36
C GLY A 103 15.34 -3.76 14.23
N ASN A 104 14.05 -4.07 14.37
CA ASN A 104 13.13 -3.35 15.25
C ASN A 104 12.77 -4.09 16.55
N GLY A 105 13.48 -5.18 16.86
CA GLY A 105 13.35 -5.89 18.14
C GLY A 105 12.27 -6.98 18.18
N PHE A 106 11.66 -7.32 17.04
CA PHE A 106 10.70 -8.44 17.00
C PHE A 106 11.40 -9.78 16.84
N ALA A 107 10.89 -10.81 17.51
CA ALA A 107 11.29 -12.17 17.27
C ALA A 107 10.64 -12.69 15.97
N VAL A 108 11.45 -13.22 15.06
CA VAL A 108 10.95 -13.95 13.88
C VAL A 108 11.10 -15.45 14.19
N ALA A 109 9.96 -16.12 14.43
CA ALA A 109 9.92 -17.52 14.82
C ALA A 109 10.31 -18.44 13.66
N ALA A 110 9.74 -18.22 12.47
CA ALA A 110 10.07 -19.00 11.27
C ALA A 110 9.59 -18.32 9.99
N VAL A 111 10.14 -18.80 8.87
CA VAL A 111 9.54 -18.67 7.54
C VAL A 111 8.83 -19.96 7.19
N VAL A 112 7.56 -19.88 6.78
CA VAL A 112 6.76 -21.03 6.36
C VAL A 112 6.63 -21.03 4.84
N ILE A 113 7.19 -22.05 4.19
CA ILE A 113 7.06 -22.27 2.75
C ILE A 113 5.80 -23.11 2.53
N THR A 114 4.73 -22.46 2.05
CA THR A 114 3.42 -23.07 1.90
C THR A 114 3.24 -23.76 0.53
N GLN A 115 2.36 -24.74 0.48
CA GLN A 115 2.07 -25.54 -0.72
C GLN A 115 3.33 -26.12 -1.37
N TYR A 116 4.25 -26.59 -0.52
CA TYR A 116 5.46 -27.23 -0.97
C TYR A 116 5.18 -28.65 -1.48
N ALA A 117 5.57 -28.90 -2.73
CA ALA A 117 5.41 -30.18 -3.41
C ALA A 117 6.72 -30.59 -4.12
N GLY A 118 7.87 -30.28 -3.52
CA GLY A 118 9.19 -30.63 -4.08
C GLY A 118 9.75 -29.64 -5.09
N GLN A 119 9.38 -28.37 -5.06
CA GLN A 119 9.92 -27.36 -5.97
C GLN A 119 11.39 -27.08 -5.68
N PRO A 120 12.32 -27.25 -6.66
CA PRO A 120 13.77 -27.09 -6.44
C PRO A 120 14.18 -25.69 -5.97
N ALA A 121 13.53 -24.63 -6.49
CA ALA A 121 13.82 -23.27 -6.04
C ALA A 121 13.42 -23.06 -4.57
N ALA A 122 12.34 -23.70 -4.09
CA ALA A 122 11.93 -23.66 -2.70
C ALA A 122 12.94 -24.38 -1.79
N ASP A 123 13.55 -25.49 -2.24
CA ASP A 123 14.61 -26.18 -1.50
C ASP A 123 15.88 -25.32 -1.38
N VAL A 124 16.28 -24.67 -2.48
CA VAL A 124 17.40 -23.72 -2.47
C VAL A 124 17.13 -22.58 -1.49
N PHE A 125 15.91 -22.02 -1.51
CA PHE A 125 15.53 -20.94 -0.61
C PHE A 125 15.47 -21.41 0.86
N ARG A 126 14.94 -22.61 1.15
CA ARG A 126 14.96 -23.22 2.48
C ARG A 126 16.39 -23.35 3.02
N ASN A 127 17.31 -23.84 2.19
CA ASN A 127 18.72 -23.99 2.56
C ASN A 127 19.37 -22.64 2.83
N ARG A 128 19.04 -21.60 2.02
CA ARG A 128 19.52 -20.23 2.23
C ARG A 128 19.01 -19.65 3.57
N LEU A 129 17.74 -19.83 3.90
CA LEU A 129 17.18 -19.41 5.18
C LEU A 129 17.89 -20.08 6.37
N ASN A 130 18.07 -21.40 6.30
CA ASN A 130 18.76 -22.15 7.35
C ASN A 130 20.22 -21.71 7.53
N ALA A 131 20.93 -21.43 6.44
CA ALA A 131 22.30 -20.91 6.48
C ALA A 131 22.37 -19.49 7.11
N LEU A 132 21.28 -18.71 7.03
CA LEU A 132 21.15 -17.40 7.67
C LEU A 132 20.64 -17.48 9.13
N GLY A 133 20.47 -18.69 9.68
CA GLY A 133 19.92 -18.88 11.01
C GLY A 133 18.44 -18.49 11.13
N ILE A 134 17.69 -18.62 10.02
CA ILE A 134 16.24 -18.37 9.97
C ILE A 134 15.54 -19.73 9.88
N PRO A 135 14.78 -20.16 10.90
CA PRO A 135 14.04 -21.42 10.83
C PRO A 135 13.09 -21.44 9.65
N ALA A 136 13.16 -22.48 8.83
CA ALA A 136 12.26 -22.65 7.68
C ALA A 136 11.44 -23.92 7.85
N LYS A 137 10.12 -23.81 7.74
CA LYS A 137 9.11 -24.88 7.91
C LYS A 137 8.35 -25.12 6.62
N LEU A 138 7.94 -26.35 6.36
CA LEU A 138 7.21 -26.72 5.15
C LEU A 138 5.75 -27.01 5.48
N HIS A 139 4.85 -26.42 4.69
CA HIS A 139 3.42 -26.75 4.67
C HIS A 139 3.06 -27.32 3.29
N TYR A 140 2.36 -28.44 3.28
CA TYR A 140 2.10 -29.22 2.09
C TYR A 140 0.72 -28.92 1.49
N PRO A 141 0.52 -29.19 0.17
CA PRO A 141 -0.82 -29.23 -0.41
C PRO A 141 -1.67 -30.31 0.28
N ILE A 142 -2.91 -29.96 0.61
CA ILE A 142 -3.87 -30.92 1.18
C ILE A 142 -4.90 -31.21 0.09
N GLU A 143 -5.08 -32.46 -0.25
CA GLU A 143 -6.07 -32.90 -1.22
C GLU A 143 -7.49 -32.55 -0.72
N GLY A 144 -8.37 -32.11 -1.64
CA GLY A 144 -9.73 -31.68 -1.28
C GLY A 144 -9.84 -30.32 -0.60
N TYR A 145 -8.73 -29.61 -0.35
CA TYR A 145 -8.79 -28.25 0.17
C TYR A 145 -9.49 -27.30 -0.83
N PRO A 146 -10.42 -26.44 -0.40
CA PRO A 146 -10.84 -26.17 1.00
C PRO A 146 -12.10 -26.92 1.48
N HIS A 147 -12.59 -27.93 0.76
CA HIS A 147 -13.92 -28.50 0.97
C HIS A 147 -13.92 -29.74 1.89
N ASP A 148 -12.87 -30.54 1.90
CA ASP A 148 -12.78 -31.73 2.75
C ASP A 148 -12.25 -31.37 4.16
N VAL A 149 -13.16 -30.81 4.97
CA VAL A 149 -12.85 -30.37 6.34
C VAL A 149 -12.29 -31.50 7.20
N ASP A 150 -12.79 -32.71 7.03
CA ASP A 150 -12.36 -33.88 7.84
C ASP A 150 -10.92 -34.26 7.52
N LEU A 151 -10.54 -34.28 6.25
CA LEU A 151 -9.16 -34.51 5.86
C LEU A 151 -8.23 -33.32 6.22
N ILE A 152 -8.69 -32.10 6.00
CA ILE A 152 -7.88 -30.89 6.29
C ILE A 152 -7.51 -30.86 7.78
N VAL A 153 -8.48 -31.10 8.67
CA VAL A 153 -8.30 -31.09 10.15
C VAL A 153 -8.01 -32.49 10.64
N SER A 154 -6.98 -33.13 10.11
CA SER A 154 -6.52 -34.49 10.48
C SER A 154 -4.98 -34.53 10.50
N ASP A 155 -4.46 -35.69 10.94
CA ASP A 155 -3.02 -35.96 10.90
C ASP A 155 -2.48 -36.05 9.46
N ASP A 156 -3.34 -36.44 8.51
CA ASP A 156 -3.02 -36.46 7.07
C ASP A 156 -3.17 -35.08 6.37
N GLY A 157 -3.84 -34.15 7.01
CA GLY A 157 -3.98 -32.75 6.55
C GLY A 157 -3.02 -31.81 7.27
N TYR A 158 -3.55 -31.01 8.19
CA TYR A 158 -2.73 -30.04 8.95
C TYR A 158 -1.65 -30.73 9.79
N GLY A 159 -1.85 -31.98 10.20
CA GLY A 159 -0.87 -32.75 10.96
C GLY A 159 0.43 -33.04 10.21
N LYS A 160 0.42 -33.06 8.86
CA LYS A 160 1.63 -33.20 8.04
C LYS A 160 2.47 -31.92 7.99
N ASN A 161 1.87 -30.78 8.25
CA ASN A 161 2.58 -29.50 8.23
C ASN A 161 3.55 -29.40 9.40
N GLU A 162 4.75 -28.92 9.13
CA GLU A 162 5.74 -28.72 10.18
C GLU A 162 5.28 -27.59 11.15
N PHE A 163 5.19 -27.92 12.43
CA PHE A 163 4.80 -26.97 13.48
C PHE A 163 5.89 -25.93 13.72
N VAL A 164 5.49 -24.67 13.88
CA VAL A 164 6.36 -23.59 14.36
C VAL A 164 6.13 -23.43 15.85
N GLU A 165 7.11 -23.77 16.66
CA GLU A 165 7.06 -23.52 18.10
C GLU A 165 7.08 -22.02 18.36
N THR A 166 6.10 -21.53 19.11
CA THR A 166 5.93 -20.11 19.46
C THR A 166 5.69 -19.97 20.95
N THR A 167 6.26 -18.92 21.55
CA THR A 167 6.28 -18.71 22.99
C THR A 167 5.51 -17.48 23.45
N ARG A 168 5.28 -16.52 22.55
CA ARG A 168 4.63 -15.26 22.87
C ARG A 168 3.11 -15.33 22.69
N PRO A 169 2.36 -14.47 23.41
CA PRO A 169 0.89 -14.49 23.35
C PRO A 169 0.33 -14.03 21.99
N LEU A 170 1.05 -13.21 21.22
CA LEU A 170 0.64 -12.77 19.89
C LEU A 170 1.59 -13.28 18.82
N VAL A 171 1.09 -14.11 17.93
CA VAL A 171 1.81 -14.61 16.76
C VAL A 171 1.26 -13.94 15.51
N VAL A 172 2.03 -13.02 14.94
CA VAL A 172 1.67 -12.32 13.70
C VAL A 172 2.08 -13.17 12.50
N VAL A 173 1.12 -13.54 11.66
CA VAL A 173 1.38 -14.27 10.41
C VAL A 173 1.26 -13.30 9.24
N THR A 174 2.39 -12.94 8.65
CA THR A 174 2.49 -11.99 7.51
C THR A 174 3.09 -12.64 6.26
N ALA A 175 3.15 -11.91 5.15
CA ALA A 175 3.67 -12.42 3.89
C ALA A 175 4.09 -11.28 2.95
N PRO A 176 4.96 -11.52 1.95
CA PRO A 176 5.33 -10.53 0.94
C PRO A 176 4.16 -10.08 0.05
N GLY A 177 3.08 -10.90 -0.04
CA GLY A 177 1.92 -10.53 -0.84
C GLY A 177 0.75 -11.52 -0.74
N PRO A 178 -0.32 -11.29 -1.50
CA PRO A 178 -1.52 -12.12 -1.49
C PRO A 178 -1.27 -13.52 -2.01
N GLY A 179 -2.09 -14.48 -1.53
CA GLY A 179 -2.02 -15.88 -1.95
C GLY A 179 -0.82 -16.65 -1.39
N SER A 180 -0.14 -16.16 -0.37
CA SER A 180 1.02 -16.80 0.27
C SER A 180 0.64 -17.85 1.32
N GLY A 181 -0.66 -18.08 1.61
CA GLY A 181 -1.13 -19.11 2.51
C GLY A 181 -1.20 -18.73 3.99
N LYS A 182 -1.32 -17.45 4.33
CA LYS A 182 -1.39 -16.96 5.73
C LYS A 182 -2.50 -17.60 6.54
N LEU A 183 -3.75 -17.61 6.02
CA LEU A 183 -4.90 -18.23 6.69
C LEU A 183 -4.63 -19.71 7.01
N ALA A 184 -4.22 -20.48 6.00
CA ALA A 184 -3.92 -21.91 6.19
C ALA A 184 -2.77 -22.14 7.18
N THR A 185 -1.78 -21.24 7.21
CA THR A 185 -0.70 -21.28 8.22
C THR A 185 -1.26 -21.04 9.62
N CYS A 186 -2.12 -20.03 9.82
CA CYS A 186 -2.75 -19.77 11.11
C CYS A 186 -3.57 -20.97 11.59
N LEU A 187 -4.43 -21.53 10.73
CA LEU A 187 -5.29 -22.65 11.09
C LEU A 187 -4.49 -23.95 11.34
N SER A 188 -3.42 -24.18 10.57
CA SER A 188 -2.50 -25.29 10.81
C SER A 188 -1.80 -25.16 12.18
N GLN A 189 -1.34 -23.95 12.52
CA GLN A 189 -0.76 -23.68 13.84
C GLN A 189 -1.78 -23.93 14.97
N LEU A 190 -3.03 -23.46 14.80
CA LEU A 190 -4.11 -23.72 15.75
C LEU A 190 -4.37 -25.20 15.95
N TYR A 191 -4.35 -26.01 14.87
CA TYR A 191 -4.49 -27.45 14.94
C TYR A 191 -3.41 -28.09 15.82
N HIS A 192 -2.15 -27.71 15.61
CA HIS A 192 -1.03 -28.22 16.42
C HIS A 192 -1.09 -27.74 17.87
N GLU A 193 -1.40 -26.47 18.13
CA GLU A 193 -1.57 -25.94 19.49
C GLU A 193 -2.65 -26.73 20.24
N HIS A 194 -3.81 -26.93 19.60
CA HIS A 194 -4.90 -27.70 20.20
C HIS A 194 -4.48 -29.15 20.52
N LYS A 195 -3.74 -29.81 19.61
CA LYS A 195 -3.19 -31.15 19.86
C LYS A 195 -2.20 -31.20 21.03
N HIS A 196 -1.45 -30.10 21.24
CA HIS A 196 -0.54 -29.97 22.39
C HIS A 196 -1.25 -29.51 23.67
N GLY A 197 -2.57 -29.30 23.64
CA GLY A 197 -3.35 -28.84 24.78
C GLY A 197 -3.21 -27.34 25.08
N THR A 198 -2.66 -26.57 24.18
CA THR A 198 -2.51 -25.10 24.30
C THR A 198 -3.77 -24.40 23.80
N ALA A 199 -4.38 -23.55 24.63
CA ALA A 199 -5.48 -22.70 24.21
C ALA A 199 -4.94 -21.58 23.31
N ALA A 200 -5.46 -21.50 22.09
CA ALA A 200 -5.08 -20.47 21.11
C ALA A 200 -6.27 -20.11 20.22
N GLY A 201 -6.26 -18.89 19.69
CA GLY A 201 -7.28 -18.38 18.76
C GLY A 201 -6.69 -17.86 17.46
N TYR A 202 -7.58 -17.53 16.54
CA TYR A 202 -7.28 -16.89 15.26
C TYR A 202 -8.05 -15.59 15.13
N ALA A 203 -7.43 -14.57 14.59
CA ALA A 203 -8.11 -13.36 14.14
C ALA A 203 -7.44 -12.82 12.87
N LYS A 204 -8.15 -11.96 12.13
CA LYS A 204 -7.65 -11.31 10.93
C LYS A 204 -7.50 -9.82 11.18
N PHE A 205 -6.29 -9.29 10.98
CA PHE A 205 -6.04 -7.86 11.02
C PHE A 205 -6.52 -7.22 9.72
N GLU A 206 -7.38 -6.23 9.83
CA GLU A 206 -7.95 -5.55 8.68
C GLU A 206 -7.87 -4.03 8.85
N THR A 207 -7.75 -3.33 7.73
CA THR A 207 -7.85 -1.87 7.66
C THR A 207 -9.05 -1.50 6.79
N PHE A 208 -9.24 -2.21 5.70
CA PHE A 208 -10.33 -2.05 4.74
C PHE A 208 -10.97 -3.40 4.41
N PRO A 209 -12.28 -3.40 4.05
CA PRO A 209 -13.18 -2.27 4.12
C PRO A 209 -13.41 -1.81 5.57
N VAL A 210 -13.80 -0.55 5.73
CA VAL A 210 -14.16 -0.02 7.06
C VAL A 210 -15.59 -0.45 7.37
N TRP A 211 -15.74 -1.48 8.19
CA TRP A 211 -16.98 -2.25 8.38
C TRP A 211 -18.14 -1.45 8.99
N ASN A 212 -17.86 -0.44 9.82
CA ASN A 212 -18.87 0.44 10.44
C ASN A 212 -19.21 1.68 9.60
N LEU A 213 -18.68 1.80 8.37
CA LEU A 213 -19.12 2.80 7.40
C LEU A 213 -20.09 2.17 6.37
N PRO A 214 -21.01 2.94 5.79
CA PRO A 214 -21.90 2.45 4.74
C PRO A 214 -21.14 1.85 3.54
N LEU A 215 -21.74 0.87 2.86
CA LEU A 215 -21.20 0.27 1.64
C LEU A 215 -20.87 1.31 0.56
N THR A 216 -21.68 2.35 0.46
CA THR A 216 -21.54 3.44 -0.53
C THR A 216 -20.63 4.57 -0.03
N HIS A 217 -20.00 4.41 1.13
CA HIS A 217 -19.09 5.43 1.65
C HIS A 217 -17.84 5.54 0.77
N PRO A 218 -17.37 6.75 0.39
CA PRO A 218 -16.22 6.92 -0.49
C PRO A 218 -14.95 6.20 -0.03
N VAL A 219 -14.69 6.09 1.28
CA VAL A 219 -13.57 5.32 1.84
C VAL A 219 -13.64 3.85 1.42
N ASN A 220 -14.80 3.21 1.52
CA ASN A 220 -14.98 1.83 1.10
C ASN A 220 -14.92 1.68 -0.43
N ILE A 221 -15.52 2.63 -1.16
CA ILE A 221 -15.44 2.65 -2.64
C ILE A 221 -13.98 2.82 -3.12
N ALA A 222 -13.17 3.64 -2.44
CA ALA A 222 -11.76 3.82 -2.76
C ALA A 222 -10.94 2.53 -2.57
N TYR A 223 -11.34 1.67 -1.63
CA TYR A 223 -10.74 0.35 -1.48
C TYR A 223 -11.05 -0.56 -2.68
N GLU A 224 -12.30 -0.59 -3.16
CA GLU A 224 -12.64 -1.30 -4.41
C GLU A 224 -11.82 -0.78 -5.60
N ALA A 225 -11.56 0.52 -5.66
CA ALA A 225 -10.69 1.09 -6.70
C ALA A 225 -9.23 0.66 -6.56
N ALA A 226 -8.75 0.44 -5.32
CA ALA A 226 -7.39 -0.02 -5.05
C ALA A 226 -7.18 -1.51 -5.40
N THR A 227 -8.23 -2.30 -5.41
CA THR A 227 -8.24 -3.75 -5.68
C THR A 227 -8.99 -4.10 -6.98
N ALA A 228 -9.15 -3.13 -7.87
CA ALA A 228 -9.90 -3.30 -9.12
C ALA A 228 -9.31 -4.37 -10.06
N ASP A 229 -8.04 -4.70 -9.93
CA ASP A 229 -7.35 -5.77 -10.65
C ASP A 229 -7.54 -7.17 -10.02
N LEU A 230 -8.07 -7.25 -8.79
CA LEU A 230 -8.23 -8.49 -8.03
C LEU A 230 -9.68 -9.01 -7.99
N ASP A 231 -10.62 -8.32 -8.62
CA ASP A 231 -12.06 -8.57 -8.53
C ASP A 231 -12.65 -8.53 -7.12
N ASP A 232 -11.99 -7.84 -6.20
CA ASP A 232 -12.53 -7.60 -4.87
C ASP A 232 -13.69 -6.59 -4.94
N ALA A 233 -14.80 -6.94 -4.29
CA ALA A 233 -15.96 -6.08 -4.14
C ALA A 233 -16.40 -6.03 -2.69
N ASN A 234 -16.74 -4.85 -2.22
CA ASN A 234 -17.34 -4.71 -0.90
C ASN A 234 -18.81 -5.13 -0.96
N ILE A 235 -19.23 -5.92 0.00
CA ILE A 235 -20.63 -6.39 0.15
C ILE A 235 -21.08 -6.25 1.60
N ILE A 236 -22.38 -6.34 1.82
CA ILE A 236 -22.93 -6.47 3.17
C ILE A 236 -22.59 -7.88 3.70
N ASP A 237 -22.06 -7.95 4.89
CA ASP A 237 -21.84 -9.20 5.60
C ASP A 237 -23.19 -9.78 6.03
N SER A 238 -23.68 -10.74 5.25
CA SER A 238 -24.96 -11.39 5.49
C SER A 238 -24.98 -12.22 6.78
N PHE A 239 -23.85 -12.82 7.16
CA PHE A 239 -23.72 -13.58 8.40
C PHE A 239 -23.79 -12.66 9.62
N HIS A 240 -23.17 -11.48 9.56
CA HIS A 240 -23.23 -10.50 10.65
C HIS A 240 -24.65 -9.93 10.80
N LEU A 241 -25.31 -9.64 9.68
CA LEU A 241 -26.69 -9.18 9.67
C LEU A 241 -27.63 -10.23 10.27
N GLU A 242 -27.47 -11.51 9.91
CA GLU A 242 -28.28 -12.60 10.45
C GLU A 242 -28.05 -12.82 11.95
N ALA A 243 -26.77 -12.81 12.39
CA ALA A 243 -26.44 -13.11 13.78
C ALA A 243 -26.78 -11.96 14.75
N TYR A 244 -26.66 -10.69 14.32
CA TYR A 244 -26.71 -9.54 15.21
C TYR A 244 -27.70 -8.47 14.82
N ASN A 245 -28.41 -8.62 13.70
CA ASN A 245 -29.30 -7.61 13.12
C ASN A 245 -28.60 -6.26 12.91
N LYS A 246 -27.30 -6.29 12.55
CA LYS A 246 -26.45 -5.14 12.31
C LYS A 246 -25.84 -5.22 10.91
N THR A 247 -25.96 -4.12 10.16
CA THR A 247 -25.33 -4.02 8.84
C THR A 247 -23.87 -3.66 9.00
N THR A 248 -22.98 -4.49 8.46
CA THR A 248 -21.55 -4.25 8.35
C THR A 248 -21.08 -4.49 6.92
N VAL A 249 -19.94 -3.93 6.55
CA VAL A 249 -19.34 -4.08 5.23
C VAL A 249 -18.13 -4.98 5.33
N ASN A 250 -18.06 -5.98 4.47
CA ASN A 250 -16.89 -6.82 4.31
C ASN A 250 -16.64 -7.07 2.82
N TYR A 251 -15.55 -7.67 2.42
CA TYR A 251 -15.40 -7.99 1.01
C TYR A 251 -15.82 -9.43 0.68
N ASN A 252 -16.23 -9.59 -0.58
CA ASN A 252 -16.86 -10.81 -1.07
C ASN A 252 -16.08 -12.08 -0.72
N ARG A 253 -14.75 -12.10 -0.88
CA ARG A 253 -13.93 -13.29 -0.61
C ARG A 253 -13.99 -13.75 0.85
N ASP A 254 -14.06 -12.83 1.80
CA ASP A 254 -14.15 -13.21 3.22
C ASP A 254 -15.55 -13.74 3.57
N VAL A 255 -16.59 -13.14 2.99
CA VAL A 255 -17.97 -13.62 3.17
C VAL A 255 -18.15 -15.00 2.53
N GLU A 256 -17.63 -15.22 1.32
CA GLU A 256 -17.68 -16.49 0.60
C GLU A 256 -16.86 -17.59 1.30
N ALA A 257 -15.69 -17.24 1.86
CA ALA A 257 -14.82 -18.20 2.55
C ALA A 257 -15.28 -18.52 3.97
N PHE A 258 -16.12 -17.67 4.59
CA PHE A 258 -16.49 -17.81 6.00
C PHE A 258 -17.08 -19.16 6.38
N PRO A 259 -18.02 -19.78 5.62
CA PRO A 259 -18.57 -21.10 5.97
C PRO A 259 -17.49 -22.17 6.13
N VAL A 260 -16.47 -22.15 5.27
CA VAL A 260 -15.35 -23.08 5.32
C VAL A 260 -14.46 -22.81 6.53
N VAL A 261 -14.09 -21.54 6.74
CA VAL A 261 -13.27 -21.13 7.90
C VAL A 261 -13.96 -21.48 9.20
N ARG A 262 -15.27 -21.22 9.29
CA ARG A 262 -16.10 -21.59 10.44
C ARG A 262 -16.07 -23.08 10.70
N ALA A 263 -16.29 -23.91 9.69
CA ALA A 263 -16.26 -25.38 9.80
C ALA A 263 -14.89 -25.91 10.24
N LEU A 264 -13.79 -25.35 9.67
CA LEU A 264 -12.42 -25.69 10.08
C LEU A 264 -12.17 -25.33 11.56
N MET A 265 -12.60 -24.15 12.00
CA MET A 265 -12.45 -23.74 13.41
C MET A 265 -13.31 -24.58 14.35
N GLU A 266 -14.54 -24.89 13.97
CA GLU A 266 -15.42 -25.79 14.74
C GLU A 266 -14.77 -27.16 14.91
N LYS A 267 -14.15 -27.69 13.87
CA LYS A 267 -13.46 -28.98 13.92
C LYS A 267 -12.20 -28.96 14.78
N ILE A 268 -11.43 -27.87 14.77
CA ILE A 268 -10.21 -27.70 15.56
C ILE A 268 -10.55 -27.43 17.03
N LEU A 269 -11.47 -26.50 17.32
CA LEU A 269 -11.73 -25.96 18.66
C LEU A 269 -12.96 -26.56 19.36
N GLY A 270 -13.71 -27.44 18.68
CA GLY A 270 -14.98 -27.98 19.16
C GLY A 270 -16.19 -27.07 19.00
N LYS A 271 -15.97 -25.77 18.77
CA LYS A 271 -16.99 -24.73 18.45
C LYS A 271 -16.35 -23.58 17.69
N SER A 272 -17.11 -22.93 16.82
CA SER A 272 -16.63 -21.68 16.23
C SER A 272 -16.78 -20.54 17.24
N PRO A 273 -15.73 -19.73 17.45
CA PRO A 273 -15.83 -18.53 18.26
C PRO A 273 -16.52 -17.37 17.53
N TYR A 274 -16.75 -17.49 16.22
CA TYR A 274 -17.24 -16.44 15.35
C TYR A 274 -18.55 -16.82 14.67
N GLN A 275 -19.44 -15.83 14.54
CA GLN A 275 -20.70 -15.95 13.83
C GLN A 275 -20.65 -15.32 12.43
N SER A 276 -19.65 -14.47 12.16
CA SER A 276 -19.48 -13.77 10.90
C SER A 276 -18.00 -13.51 10.55
N PRO A 277 -17.65 -13.23 9.29
CA PRO A 277 -16.32 -12.79 8.93
C PRO A 277 -15.93 -11.46 9.60
N THR A 278 -16.90 -10.56 9.86
CA THR A 278 -16.65 -9.33 10.62
C THR A 278 -16.19 -9.62 12.05
N ASP A 279 -16.72 -10.67 12.70
CA ASP A 279 -16.29 -11.05 14.05
C ASP A 279 -14.83 -11.54 14.09
N MET A 280 -14.35 -12.16 13.02
CA MET A 280 -12.95 -12.60 12.91
C MET A 280 -12.00 -11.42 12.78
N GLY A 281 -12.50 -10.30 12.24
CA GLY A 281 -11.71 -9.13 11.96
C GLY A 281 -11.32 -8.33 13.21
N VAL A 282 -10.14 -7.73 13.20
CA VAL A 282 -9.71 -6.69 14.13
C VAL A 282 -9.49 -5.42 13.33
N ASN A 283 -10.45 -4.49 13.41
CA ASN A 283 -10.47 -3.25 12.60
C ASN A 283 -11.10 -2.09 13.38
N MET A 284 -10.28 -1.19 13.87
CA MET A 284 -10.71 0.00 14.64
C MET A 284 -10.67 1.29 13.81
N VAL A 285 -10.44 1.21 12.51
CA VAL A 285 -10.26 2.37 11.61
C VAL A 285 -11.45 3.33 11.70
N GLY A 286 -12.66 2.85 11.58
CA GLY A 286 -13.84 3.72 11.56
C GLY A 286 -14.11 4.47 12.87
N PHE A 287 -13.52 4.01 13.99
CA PHE A 287 -13.63 4.68 15.29
C PHE A 287 -12.60 5.79 15.51
N ALA A 288 -11.63 5.90 14.61
CA ALA A 288 -10.58 6.91 14.64
C ALA A 288 -10.78 8.02 13.58
N ILE A 289 -11.85 7.97 12.79
CA ILE A 289 -12.24 9.05 11.88
C ILE A 289 -12.77 10.20 12.73
N THR A 290 -12.20 11.40 12.55
CA THR A 290 -12.53 12.63 13.28
C THR A 290 -13.23 13.67 12.39
N ASP A 291 -12.98 13.62 11.09
CA ASP A 291 -13.59 14.46 10.08
C ASP A 291 -13.94 13.60 8.85
N ASP A 292 -15.21 13.22 8.77
CA ASP A 292 -15.74 12.35 7.72
C ASP A 292 -15.66 13.01 6.34
N ASP A 293 -15.92 14.31 6.22
CA ASP A 293 -15.87 15.02 4.96
C ASP A 293 -14.45 15.06 4.39
N ALA A 294 -13.43 15.26 5.24
CA ALA A 294 -12.04 15.20 4.82
C ALA A 294 -11.68 13.80 4.28
N CYS A 295 -12.15 12.73 4.93
CA CYS A 295 -11.94 11.36 4.46
C CYS A 295 -12.69 11.07 3.15
N ARG A 296 -13.91 11.60 2.98
CA ARG A 296 -14.70 11.48 1.75
C ARG A 296 -14.00 12.14 0.56
N ASP A 297 -13.53 13.36 0.74
CA ASP A 297 -12.85 14.11 -0.32
C ASP A 297 -11.52 13.45 -0.72
N ALA A 298 -10.70 13.05 0.25
CA ALA A 298 -9.46 12.33 0.03
C ALA A 298 -9.71 11.00 -0.72
N SER A 299 -10.75 10.26 -0.34
CA SER A 299 -11.13 9.00 -0.98
C SER A 299 -11.58 9.19 -2.43
N LYS A 300 -12.35 10.23 -2.72
CA LYS A 300 -12.75 10.57 -4.10
C LYS A 300 -11.53 10.93 -4.95
N MET A 301 -10.58 11.68 -4.40
CA MET A 301 -9.31 11.98 -5.08
C MET A 301 -8.49 10.71 -5.35
N GLU A 302 -8.43 9.77 -4.40
CA GLU A 302 -7.75 8.48 -4.61
C GLU A 302 -8.40 7.65 -5.72
N ILE A 303 -9.73 7.62 -5.82
CA ILE A 303 -10.45 6.94 -6.91
C ILE A 303 -10.06 7.53 -8.27
N VAL A 304 -10.05 8.86 -8.39
CA VAL A 304 -9.63 9.56 -9.62
C VAL A 304 -8.19 9.26 -9.96
N ARG A 305 -7.31 9.26 -8.96
CA ARG A 305 -5.89 8.93 -9.13
C ARG A 305 -5.71 7.50 -9.66
N ARG A 306 -6.43 6.52 -9.10
CA ARG A 306 -6.41 5.12 -9.58
C ARG A 306 -6.86 5.02 -11.04
N TYR A 307 -7.92 5.73 -11.40
CA TYR A 307 -8.38 5.77 -12.78
C TYR A 307 -7.30 6.29 -13.73
N PHE A 308 -6.66 7.44 -13.45
CA PHE A 308 -5.62 7.97 -14.32
C PHE A 308 -4.38 7.09 -14.36
N THR A 309 -3.99 6.47 -13.26
CA THR A 309 -2.88 5.50 -13.24
C THR A 309 -3.18 4.29 -14.14
N ALA A 310 -4.40 3.75 -14.11
CA ALA A 310 -4.80 2.64 -14.96
C ALA A 310 -4.83 3.03 -16.45
N VAL A 311 -5.41 4.19 -16.78
CA VAL A 311 -5.46 4.69 -18.17
C VAL A 311 -4.06 4.98 -18.71
N GLU A 312 -3.17 5.54 -17.88
CA GLU A 312 -1.76 5.73 -18.23
C GLU A 312 -1.07 4.40 -18.50
N ASN A 313 -1.28 3.38 -17.64
CA ASN A 313 -0.73 2.04 -17.83
C ASN A 313 -1.18 1.44 -19.17
N VAL A 314 -2.47 1.50 -19.49
CA VAL A 314 -2.99 1.07 -20.80
C VAL A 314 -2.30 1.82 -21.94
N ARG A 315 -2.10 3.14 -21.79
CA ARG A 315 -1.43 3.95 -22.81
C ARG A 315 0.04 3.57 -23.02
N ARG A 316 0.73 3.15 -21.95
CA ARG A 316 2.13 2.73 -22.00
C ARG A 316 2.31 1.29 -22.52
N THR A 317 1.43 0.38 -22.09
CA THR A 317 1.61 -1.08 -22.26
C THR A 317 0.65 -1.71 -23.27
N GLY A 318 -0.48 -1.09 -23.54
CA GLY A 318 -1.57 -1.65 -24.36
C GLY A 318 -2.42 -2.70 -23.61
N VAL A 319 -2.27 -2.84 -22.27
CA VAL A 319 -2.97 -3.85 -21.47
C VAL A 319 -3.62 -3.22 -20.26
N GLY A 320 -4.84 -3.69 -19.90
CA GLY A 320 -5.54 -3.29 -18.67
C GLY A 320 -6.86 -2.54 -18.92
N ASP A 321 -7.47 -2.63 -20.11
CA ASP A 321 -8.75 -1.97 -20.42
C ASP A 321 -9.87 -2.37 -19.48
N GLU A 322 -9.94 -3.65 -19.06
CA GLU A 322 -10.94 -4.14 -18.10
C GLU A 322 -10.85 -3.41 -16.75
N GLN A 323 -9.64 -3.18 -16.25
CA GLN A 323 -9.42 -2.42 -15.03
C GLN A 323 -9.91 -0.97 -15.18
N VAL A 324 -9.64 -0.35 -16.34
CA VAL A 324 -10.11 1.01 -16.64
C VAL A 324 -11.64 1.08 -16.66
N ASP A 325 -12.31 0.12 -17.28
CA ASP A 325 -13.77 0.09 -17.36
C ASP A 325 -14.39 -0.12 -15.97
N ARG A 326 -13.79 -0.99 -15.16
CA ARG A 326 -14.21 -1.17 -13.77
C ARG A 326 -14.06 0.12 -12.95
N LEU A 327 -12.93 0.81 -13.09
CA LEU A 327 -12.71 2.09 -12.40
C LEU A 327 -13.69 3.19 -12.85
N LYS A 328 -14.15 3.21 -14.11
CA LYS A 328 -15.25 4.10 -14.56
C LYS A 328 -16.56 3.81 -13.81
N ILE A 329 -16.89 2.52 -13.61
CA ILE A 329 -18.07 2.11 -12.84
C ILE A 329 -17.94 2.57 -11.38
N ILE A 330 -16.75 2.36 -10.77
CA ILE A 330 -16.47 2.78 -9.40
C ILE A 330 -16.56 4.30 -9.25
N MET A 331 -16.03 5.08 -10.20
CA MET A 331 -16.16 6.55 -10.21
C MET A 331 -17.64 6.97 -10.24
N LYS A 332 -18.45 6.32 -11.09
CA LYS A 332 -19.92 6.57 -11.14
C LYS A 332 -20.59 6.23 -9.81
N LYS A 333 -20.21 5.10 -9.17
CA LYS A 333 -20.69 4.70 -7.85
C LYS A 333 -20.35 5.75 -6.78
N ALA A 334 -19.16 6.36 -6.86
CA ALA A 334 -18.71 7.43 -5.96
C ALA A 334 -19.31 8.81 -6.27
N GLY A 335 -20.09 8.95 -7.35
CA GLY A 335 -20.68 10.22 -7.77
C GLY A 335 -19.68 11.26 -8.28
N ILE A 336 -18.58 10.81 -8.88
CA ILE A 336 -17.50 11.65 -9.39
C ILE A 336 -17.16 11.33 -10.85
N ASP A 337 -16.50 12.29 -11.50
CA ASP A 337 -15.92 12.11 -12.83
C ASP A 337 -14.42 12.48 -12.84
N LYS A 338 -13.80 12.39 -14.00
CA LYS A 338 -12.39 12.73 -14.20
C LYS A 338 -12.02 14.17 -13.90
N ASN A 339 -13.02 15.08 -13.81
CA ASN A 339 -12.81 16.52 -13.55
C ASN A 339 -12.83 16.85 -12.06
N TYR A 340 -13.01 15.86 -11.18
CA TYR A 340 -13.04 16.06 -9.74
C TYR A 340 -11.71 16.63 -9.19
N SER A 341 -10.57 16.39 -9.87
CA SER A 341 -9.26 16.90 -9.47
C SER A 341 -9.07 18.37 -9.86
N PRO A 342 -8.89 19.31 -8.90
CA PRO A 342 -8.58 20.71 -9.17
C PRO A 342 -7.26 20.88 -9.93
N ALA A 343 -6.23 20.08 -9.59
CA ALA A 343 -4.95 20.09 -10.28
C ALA A 343 -5.10 19.76 -11.77
N ARG A 344 -5.96 18.77 -12.11
CA ARG A 344 -6.23 18.43 -13.50
C ARG A 344 -6.81 19.61 -14.27
N SER A 345 -7.83 20.25 -13.72
CA SER A 345 -8.48 21.39 -14.35
C SER A 345 -7.52 22.54 -14.58
N ALA A 346 -6.68 22.86 -13.59
CA ALA A 346 -5.66 23.90 -13.68
C ALA A 346 -4.58 23.57 -14.71
N ALA A 347 -4.08 22.33 -14.75
CA ALA A 347 -3.07 21.89 -15.70
C ALA A 347 -3.57 22.01 -17.14
N LEU A 348 -4.78 21.53 -17.43
CA LEU A 348 -5.35 21.57 -18.78
C LEU A 348 -5.68 23.00 -19.25
N THR A 349 -6.24 23.83 -18.36
CA THR A 349 -6.49 25.24 -18.66
C THR A 349 -5.20 25.97 -18.99
N ARG A 350 -4.15 25.75 -18.18
CA ARG A 350 -2.85 26.41 -18.43
C ARG A 350 -2.17 25.87 -19.69
N GLU A 351 -2.30 24.56 -20.00
CA GLU A 351 -1.78 23.99 -21.25
C GLU A 351 -2.43 24.66 -22.48
N GLN A 352 -3.76 24.86 -22.47
CA GLN A 352 -4.46 25.55 -23.54
C GLN A 352 -3.94 26.98 -23.79
N LEU A 353 -3.61 27.69 -22.71
CA LEU A 353 -3.09 29.05 -22.78
C LEU A 353 -1.64 29.12 -23.25
N THR A 354 -0.82 28.14 -22.92
CA THR A 354 0.63 28.15 -23.14
C THR A 354 1.09 27.33 -24.34
N GLY A 355 0.25 26.43 -24.82
CA GLY A 355 0.53 25.52 -25.96
C GLY A 355 1.55 24.42 -25.70
N GLY A 356 2.04 24.27 -24.46
CA GLY A 356 3.03 23.27 -24.08
C GLY A 356 2.65 22.51 -22.81
N PRO A 357 3.37 21.42 -22.45
CA PRO A 357 3.10 20.62 -21.26
C PRO A 357 3.12 21.45 -19.96
N VAL A 358 2.15 21.16 -19.09
CA VAL A 358 1.97 21.83 -17.80
C VAL A 358 1.74 20.78 -16.72
N GLY A 359 2.32 21.02 -15.55
CA GLY A 359 1.94 20.38 -14.30
C GLY A 359 1.19 21.33 -13.39
N ALA A 360 0.30 20.84 -12.57
CA ALA A 360 -0.36 21.57 -11.49
C ALA A 360 -0.35 20.73 -10.20
N MET A 361 -0.30 21.40 -9.06
CA MET A 361 -0.28 20.74 -7.74
C MET A 361 -1.24 21.46 -6.79
N VAL A 362 -2.03 20.67 -6.06
CA VAL A 362 -2.81 21.19 -4.93
C VAL A 362 -1.89 21.31 -3.73
N MET A 363 -1.75 22.51 -3.21
CA MET A 363 -0.86 22.82 -2.10
C MET A 363 -1.52 22.54 -0.75
N PRO A 364 -0.73 22.45 0.36
CA PRO A 364 -1.28 22.18 1.70
C PRO A 364 -2.34 23.19 2.18
N ASP A 365 -2.27 24.42 1.70
CA ASP A 365 -3.25 25.50 1.98
C ASP A 365 -4.51 25.44 1.10
N GLY A 366 -4.58 24.47 0.18
CA GLY A 366 -5.70 24.29 -0.77
C GLY A 366 -5.58 25.12 -2.06
N SER A 367 -4.57 25.97 -2.17
CA SER A 367 -4.29 26.68 -3.44
C SER A 367 -3.77 25.73 -4.51
N VAL A 368 -3.78 26.16 -5.77
CA VAL A 368 -3.25 25.37 -6.89
C VAL A 368 -2.11 26.12 -7.54
N VAL A 369 -0.93 25.52 -7.52
CA VAL A 369 0.26 26.04 -8.20
C VAL A 369 0.46 25.31 -9.53
N THR A 370 0.88 26.02 -10.57
CA THR A 370 1.17 25.43 -11.89
C THR A 370 2.62 25.67 -12.31
N GLY A 371 3.17 24.71 -13.09
CA GLY A 371 4.48 24.84 -13.73
C GLY A 371 4.39 24.43 -15.20
N LYS A 372 4.82 25.30 -16.11
CA LYS A 372 4.86 25.02 -17.55
C LYS A 372 6.26 24.66 -18.01
N THR A 373 6.37 23.88 -19.06
CA THR A 373 7.64 23.66 -19.75
C THR A 373 8.22 24.99 -20.24
N SER A 374 9.50 25.21 -19.97
CA SER A 374 10.29 26.37 -20.42
C SER A 374 11.46 25.91 -21.30
N THR A 375 12.33 26.83 -21.69
CA THR A 375 13.57 26.52 -22.42
C THR A 375 14.58 25.78 -21.55
N ARG A 376 14.55 25.97 -20.23
CA ARG A 376 15.50 25.44 -19.24
C ARG A 376 14.97 24.25 -18.43
N LEU A 377 13.67 24.25 -18.09
CA LEU A 377 13.05 23.29 -17.19
C LEU A 377 11.88 22.56 -17.87
N GLY A 378 11.75 21.26 -17.63
CA GLY A 378 10.56 20.50 -17.97
C GLY A 378 9.35 20.91 -17.10
N ALA A 379 8.14 20.46 -17.46
CA ALA A 379 6.92 20.79 -16.72
C ALA A 379 6.99 20.34 -15.25
N ALA A 380 7.56 19.15 -14.99
CA ALA A 380 7.73 18.62 -13.63
C ALA A 380 8.71 19.46 -12.81
N SER A 381 9.84 19.82 -13.39
CA SER A 381 10.86 20.68 -12.77
C SER A 381 10.33 22.09 -12.47
N SER A 382 9.58 22.68 -13.42
CA SER A 382 8.96 23.98 -13.22
C SER A 382 7.88 23.93 -12.13
N LEU A 383 7.09 22.84 -12.09
CA LEU A 383 6.07 22.66 -11.05
C LEU A 383 6.70 22.56 -9.67
N ILE A 384 7.72 21.71 -9.49
CA ILE A 384 8.36 21.53 -8.18
C ILE A 384 9.00 22.83 -7.69
N MET A 385 9.65 23.59 -8.57
CA MET A 385 10.21 24.89 -8.21
C MET A 385 9.16 25.90 -7.78
N ASN A 386 8.04 26.00 -8.50
CA ASN A 386 6.96 26.90 -8.14
C ASN A 386 6.25 26.46 -6.85
N ALA A 387 6.07 25.14 -6.64
CA ALA A 387 5.51 24.60 -5.41
C ALA A 387 6.42 24.91 -4.20
N LEU A 388 7.73 24.72 -4.34
CA LEU A 388 8.71 25.04 -3.29
C LEU A 388 8.75 26.53 -2.97
N LYS A 389 8.72 27.41 -3.98
CA LYS A 389 8.63 28.86 -3.78
C LYS A 389 7.35 29.23 -3.02
N HIS A 390 6.22 28.63 -3.39
CA HIS A 390 4.93 28.88 -2.75
C HIS A 390 4.97 28.55 -1.26
N VAL A 391 5.39 27.31 -0.88
CA VAL A 391 5.43 26.90 0.55
C VAL A 391 6.47 27.69 1.35
N SER A 392 7.48 28.24 0.68
CA SER A 392 8.54 29.03 1.32
C SER A 392 8.24 30.54 1.35
N GLY A 393 7.07 30.97 0.83
CA GLY A 393 6.70 32.39 0.76
C GLY A 393 7.63 33.23 -0.13
N VAL A 394 8.14 32.61 -1.19
CA VAL A 394 9.03 33.29 -2.18
C VAL A 394 8.23 33.60 -3.43
N ASP A 395 8.44 34.79 -4.01
CA ASP A 395 7.80 35.21 -5.25
C ASP A 395 8.04 34.18 -6.38
N LEU A 396 6.96 33.79 -7.06
CA LEU A 396 7.02 32.82 -8.15
C LEU A 396 7.85 33.28 -9.34
N GLU A 397 7.96 34.60 -9.57
CA GLU A 397 8.74 35.17 -10.66
C GLU A 397 10.25 35.29 -10.32
N LEU A 398 10.63 35.13 -9.04
CA LEU A 398 12.04 35.22 -8.66
C LEU A 398 12.82 34.01 -9.20
N GLU A 399 13.90 34.24 -9.90
CA GLU A 399 14.85 33.18 -10.27
C GLU A 399 15.70 32.79 -9.06
N VAL A 400 15.47 31.56 -8.55
CA VAL A 400 16.15 31.05 -7.35
C VAL A 400 17.39 30.25 -7.71
N ILE A 401 17.41 29.60 -8.88
CA ILE A 401 18.58 28.86 -9.38
C ILE A 401 19.25 29.72 -10.42
N SER A 402 20.54 30.00 -10.23
CA SER A 402 21.30 30.82 -11.17
C SER A 402 21.65 30.07 -12.46
N ASP A 403 21.92 30.83 -13.51
CA ASP A 403 22.34 30.29 -14.81
C ASP A 403 23.67 29.55 -14.69
N GLU A 404 24.59 29.99 -13.82
CA GLU A 404 25.87 29.35 -13.53
C GLU A 404 25.70 27.94 -12.95
N ALA A 405 24.54 27.64 -12.31
CA ALA A 405 24.22 26.29 -11.83
C ALA A 405 23.51 25.43 -12.91
N ILE A 406 22.70 26.05 -13.78
CA ILE A 406 21.91 25.33 -14.80
C ILE A 406 22.77 24.99 -16.03
N GLU A 407 23.54 25.92 -16.54
CA GLU A 407 24.29 25.75 -17.80
C GLU A 407 25.29 24.57 -17.77
N PRO A 408 26.11 24.41 -16.73
CA PRO A 408 27.03 23.27 -16.68
C PRO A 408 26.35 21.91 -16.70
N ILE A 409 25.18 21.78 -16.04
CA ILE A 409 24.39 20.55 -16.01
C ILE A 409 23.82 20.28 -17.41
N SER A 410 23.22 21.28 -18.04
CA SER A 410 22.68 21.18 -19.41
C SER A 410 23.78 20.83 -20.42
N LYS A 411 24.97 21.43 -20.31
CA LYS A 411 26.12 21.14 -21.16
C LYS A 411 26.65 19.72 -20.95
N LEU A 412 26.81 19.28 -19.71
CA LEU A 412 27.19 17.91 -19.39
C LEU A 412 26.21 16.91 -20.03
N LYS A 413 24.93 17.14 -19.84
CA LYS A 413 23.85 16.30 -20.35
C LYS A 413 23.84 16.20 -21.87
N THR A 414 23.98 17.32 -22.57
CA THR A 414 23.85 17.37 -24.02
C THR A 414 25.14 17.01 -24.76
N HIS A 415 26.29 17.55 -24.31
CA HIS A 415 27.57 17.36 -25.00
C HIS A 415 28.28 16.06 -24.64
N PHE A 416 28.22 15.64 -23.37
CA PHE A 416 29.00 14.49 -22.92
C PHE A 416 28.16 13.22 -22.70
N LEU A 417 26.89 13.35 -22.26
CA LEU A 417 26.02 12.21 -22.02
C LEU A 417 25.06 11.90 -23.17
N GLY A 418 25.11 12.68 -24.29
CA GLY A 418 24.39 12.41 -25.51
C GLY A 418 22.88 12.66 -25.47
N SER A 419 22.37 13.33 -24.44
CA SER A 419 20.95 13.72 -24.38
C SER A 419 20.65 14.78 -25.45
N LYS A 420 19.53 14.63 -26.15
CA LYS A 420 19.02 15.65 -27.09
C LYS A 420 18.17 16.72 -26.38
N ASN A 421 17.80 16.49 -25.11
CA ASN A 421 16.98 17.42 -24.34
C ASN A 421 17.83 18.27 -23.41
N PRO A 422 17.97 19.59 -23.64
CA PRO A 422 18.74 20.47 -22.78
C PRO A 422 18.02 20.85 -21.47
N ARG A 423 16.70 20.59 -21.37
CA ARG A 423 15.90 20.94 -20.21
C ARG A 423 16.27 20.05 -19.04
N LEU A 424 16.37 20.61 -17.85
CA LEU A 424 16.62 19.86 -16.64
C LEU A 424 15.39 19.04 -16.25
N HIS A 425 15.62 17.79 -15.84
CA HIS A 425 14.68 16.96 -15.13
C HIS A 425 14.58 17.36 -13.67
N THR A 426 13.63 16.80 -12.94
CA THR A 426 13.35 17.18 -11.55
C THR A 426 14.56 16.92 -10.62
N ASP A 427 15.27 15.80 -10.78
CA ASP A 427 16.49 15.48 -10.02
C ASP A 427 17.63 16.48 -10.31
N GLU A 428 17.89 16.77 -11.59
CA GLU A 428 18.89 17.75 -12.02
C GLU A 428 18.56 19.15 -11.48
N THR A 429 17.28 19.53 -11.46
CA THR A 429 16.81 20.80 -10.92
C THR A 429 17.00 20.89 -9.41
N LEU A 430 16.70 19.81 -8.67
CA LEU A 430 16.91 19.76 -7.22
C LEU A 430 18.41 19.77 -6.86
N MET A 431 19.26 19.12 -7.67
CA MET A 431 20.71 19.22 -7.52
C MET A 431 21.21 20.66 -7.73
N ALA A 432 20.74 21.35 -8.79
CA ALA A 432 21.09 22.74 -9.04
C ALA A 432 20.62 23.66 -7.89
N LEU A 433 19.42 23.44 -7.36
CA LEU A 433 18.89 24.15 -6.20
C LEU A 433 19.76 23.90 -4.95
N SER A 434 20.15 22.64 -4.72
CA SER A 434 21.00 22.26 -3.60
C SER A 434 22.40 22.92 -3.68
N ILE A 435 23.00 22.98 -4.87
CA ILE A 435 24.28 23.69 -5.10
C ILE A 435 24.10 25.18 -4.81
N THR A 436 23.05 25.81 -5.35
CA THR A 436 22.77 27.24 -5.15
C THR A 436 22.51 27.56 -3.68
N SER A 437 21.91 26.63 -2.93
CA SER A 437 21.59 26.82 -1.50
C SER A 437 22.82 27.00 -0.61
N ALA A 438 24.01 26.57 -1.08
CA ALA A 438 25.27 26.77 -0.36
C ALA A 438 25.71 28.25 -0.27
N THR A 439 25.23 29.11 -1.18
CA THR A 439 25.59 30.52 -1.28
C THR A 439 24.41 31.48 -1.26
N SER A 440 23.18 30.98 -1.32
CA SER A 440 21.94 31.77 -1.36
C SER A 440 20.99 31.36 -0.24
N GLU A 441 20.72 32.27 0.71
CA GLU A 441 19.74 32.04 1.79
C GLU A 441 18.33 31.79 1.25
N THR A 442 17.97 32.45 0.15
CA THR A 442 16.68 32.24 -0.52
C THR A 442 16.58 30.82 -1.08
N ALA A 443 17.64 30.33 -1.74
CA ALA A 443 17.66 28.97 -2.25
C ALA A 443 17.63 27.93 -1.13
N ALA A 444 18.34 28.17 -0.02
CA ALA A 444 18.30 27.32 1.17
C ALA A 444 16.91 27.25 1.78
N ARG A 445 16.21 28.38 1.91
CA ARG A 445 14.82 28.44 2.38
C ARG A 445 13.87 27.69 1.44
N VAL A 446 14.01 27.85 0.12
CA VAL A 446 13.20 27.14 -0.88
C VAL A 446 13.44 25.64 -0.79
N LEU A 447 14.69 25.19 -0.69
CA LEU A 447 15.05 23.79 -0.56
C LEU A 447 14.45 23.14 0.71
N SER A 448 14.42 23.87 1.83
CA SER A 448 13.84 23.37 3.10
C SER A 448 12.33 23.12 3.03
N GLY A 449 11.64 23.63 2.02
CA GLY A 449 10.22 23.41 1.78
C GLY A 449 9.85 22.02 1.26
N LEU A 450 10.83 21.15 0.93
CA LEU A 450 10.58 19.83 0.31
C LEU A 450 9.64 18.93 1.11
N GLU A 451 9.80 18.89 2.43
CA GLU A 451 8.96 18.05 3.30
C GLU A 451 7.48 18.43 3.28
N GLN A 452 7.18 19.72 3.04
CA GLN A 452 5.81 20.23 2.99
C GLN A 452 5.05 19.78 1.73
N LEU A 453 5.75 19.27 0.71
CA LEU A 453 5.12 18.76 -0.51
C LEU A 453 4.67 17.30 -0.39
N ARG A 454 5.04 16.62 0.69
CA ARG A 454 4.62 15.24 0.93
C ARG A 454 3.09 15.14 1.03
N GLY A 455 2.52 14.21 0.26
CA GLY A 455 1.07 13.98 0.20
C GLY A 455 0.32 14.94 -0.74
N CYS A 456 0.97 15.95 -1.32
CA CYS A 456 0.32 16.81 -2.32
C CYS A 456 -0.07 16.03 -3.58
N ASP A 457 -1.19 16.42 -4.21
CA ASP A 457 -1.67 15.83 -5.45
C ASP A 457 -1.22 16.67 -6.65
N ALA A 458 -0.41 16.06 -7.51
CA ALA A 458 0.08 16.68 -8.76
C ALA A 458 -0.56 16.01 -9.98
N PHE A 459 -0.92 16.82 -10.96
CA PHE A 459 -1.46 16.37 -12.23
C PHE A 459 -0.72 17.01 -13.39
N PHE A 460 -0.35 16.18 -14.39
CA PHE A 460 0.35 16.65 -15.59
C PHE A 460 -0.53 16.51 -16.82
N SER A 461 -0.46 17.49 -17.71
CA SER A 461 -1.23 17.48 -18.96
C SER A 461 -0.73 16.47 -19.99
N VAL A 462 0.42 15.84 -19.75
CA VAL A 462 1.03 14.78 -20.57
C VAL A 462 1.71 13.76 -19.65
N ILE A 463 1.96 12.55 -20.16
CA ILE A 463 2.80 11.55 -19.50
C ILE A 463 4.21 12.11 -19.35
N ILE A 464 4.69 12.21 -18.12
CA ILE A 464 6.03 12.70 -17.80
C ILE A 464 7.10 11.62 -17.95
N SER A 465 8.38 12.00 -17.90
CA SER A 465 9.48 11.04 -17.97
C SER A 465 9.51 10.13 -16.74
N PRO A 466 9.98 8.88 -16.88
CA PRO A 466 10.16 7.98 -15.73
C PRO A 466 11.05 8.55 -14.63
N THR A 467 12.06 9.34 -15.00
CA THR A 467 12.95 10.04 -14.06
C THR A 467 12.16 11.03 -13.20
N ASP A 468 11.40 11.93 -13.84
CA ASP A 468 10.58 12.92 -13.14
C ASP A 468 9.54 12.25 -12.24
N GLU A 469 8.85 11.24 -12.76
CA GLU A 469 7.85 10.48 -11.99
C GLU A 469 8.47 9.84 -10.76
N THR A 470 9.63 9.19 -10.91
CA THR A 470 10.34 8.52 -9.82
C THR A 470 10.74 9.50 -8.72
N VAL A 471 11.27 10.67 -9.10
CA VAL A 471 11.69 11.69 -8.13
C VAL A 471 10.49 12.26 -7.36
N LEU A 472 9.42 12.64 -8.06
CA LEU A 472 8.21 13.17 -7.43
C LEU A 472 7.60 12.15 -6.45
N ARG A 473 7.53 10.88 -6.84
CA ARG A 473 7.03 9.79 -5.97
C ARG A 473 7.93 9.58 -4.74
N LYS A 474 9.26 9.65 -4.88
CA LYS A 474 10.20 9.57 -3.75
C LYS A 474 10.03 10.74 -2.77
N LEU A 475 9.67 11.92 -3.26
CA LEU A 475 9.30 13.06 -2.42
C LEU A 475 7.93 12.90 -1.73
N GLY A 476 7.22 11.81 -2.01
CA GLY A 476 5.89 11.53 -1.44
C GLY A 476 4.75 12.29 -2.12
N ILE A 477 4.97 12.83 -3.32
CA ILE A 477 3.95 13.52 -4.12
C ILE A 477 3.13 12.48 -4.88
N ASN A 478 1.81 12.62 -4.86
CA ASN A 478 0.89 11.78 -5.62
C ASN A 478 0.83 12.30 -7.07
N VAL A 479 1.29 11.50 -8.03
CA VAL A 479 1.41 11.91 -9.44
C VAL A 479 0.35 11.24 -10.29
N CYS A 480 -0.35 12.04 -11.11
CA CYS A 480 -1.23 11.61 -12.18
C CYS A 480 -0.94 12.40 -13.46
N CYS A 481 -1.35 11.86 -14.61
CA CYS A 481 -1.23 12.56 -15.87
C CYS A 481 -2.38 12.25 -16.85
N GLU A 482 -2.59 13.12 -17.82
CA GLU A 482 -3.38 12.77 -19.01
C GLU A 482 -2.67 11.66 -19.79
N PRO A 483 -3.40 10.67 -20.30
CA PRO A 483 -2.83 9.52 -21.01
C PRO A 483 -2.41 9.88 -22.45
N LYS A 484 -1.63 10.94 -22.59
CA LYS A 484 -1.08 11.38 -23.87
C LYS A 484 0.40 11.70 -23.73
N PHE A 485 1.19 11.28 -24.71
CA PHE A 485 2.59 11.68 -24.76
C PHE A 485 2.70 13.11 -25.28
N GLU A 486 3.75 13.81 -24.87
CA GLU A 486 4.13 15.06 -25.49
C GLU A 486 4.23 14.85 -27.02
N ARG A 487 3.62 15.73 -27.80
CA ARG A 487 3.79 15.68 -29.26
C ARG A 487 5.27 15.74 -29.56
N ARG A 488 5.76 14.83 -30.42
CA ARG A 488 7.19 14.69 -30.76
C ARG A 488 7.79 16.06 -31.06
N GLY A 489 8.33 16.71 -30.03
CA GLY A 489 9.22 17.82 -30.13
C GLY A 489 10.61 17.31 -30.54
N PHE A 490 11.51 18.21 -30.91
CA PHE A 490 12.87 17.91 -31.37
C PHE A 490 13.72 17.07 -30.40
N PHE A 491 13.26 16.84 -29.16
CA PHE A 491 14.02 16.21 -28.09
C PHE A 491 13.67 14.71 -27.82
N HIS A 492 12.61 14.19 -28.44
CA HIS A 492 12.17 12.81 -28.25
C HIS A 492 12.27 12.02 -29.56
N ARG A 493 13.45 11.88 -30.09
CA ARG A 493 13.75 10.91 -31.15
C ARG A 493 14.71 9.86 -30.66
#